data_50d18d20f0f2449adef4e008f875b974
#
_entry.id   50d18d20f0f2449adef4e008f875b974
#
_cell.length_a   1.000
_cell.length_b   1.000
_cell.length_c   1.000
_cell.angle_alpha   90.00
_cell.angle_beta   90.00
_cell.angle_gamma   90.00
#
_symmetry.space_group_name_H-M   'P 1'
#
loop_
_entity.id
_entity.type
_entity.pdbx_description
1 polymer ?
#
loop_
_entity_poly.entity_id
_entity_poly.type
_entity_poly.pdbx_seq_one_letter_code
_entity_poly.pdbx_strand_id
1 'polypeptide(L)'
;MDDQERSGAFGSGKAGGLSPDGPEGVPADIDVRVRYRSAAGRTLVHEPGLLRDVPLEEHASLSEPHAYQGRRSILTDWFCATNGMTVWCASTVQMDAAMLLDFDADIVCYQSGVAELHWRYEGRQGTMRPAFFARTRDGRRVVIPHRLAAGLEERVLRHAAAAASWQIRPLQVPEGVLHSSLRSMAHSRGAEFAPGMHARQVLLDVFAAPRPLLEGAAVSGLGLPAAGHVWHLLWTGALDFDRTLPLLPTSRIWAASSIDDFSEDNG
;
A
#
# COMPACT_ATOMS: atom_id res chain seq x y z
N MET A 1 -35.52 -58.70 10.29
CA MET A 1 -36.86 -58.09 10.41
C MET A 1 -36.70 -56.68 10.00
N ASP A 2 -36.98 -56.59 8.78
CA ASP A 2 -37.67 -55.62 7.92
C ASP A 2 -36.93 -54.27 7.81
N ASP A 3 -36.23 -54.07 6.74
CA ASP A 3 -36.70 -53.71 5.36
C ASP A 3 -37.61 -52.47 5.29
N GLN A 4 -37.08 -51.41 4.79
CA GLN A 4 -37.72 -50.76 3.60
C GLN A 4 -36.84 -49.64 3.02
N GLU A 5 -36.41 -49.95 1.81
CA GLU A 5 -35.98 -49.01 0.78
C GLU A 5 -37.04 -47.94 0.53
N ARG A 6 -36.63 -46.68 0.27
CA ARG A 6 -37.32 -45.84 -0.71
C ARG A 6 -36.33 -45.00 -1.51
N SER A 7 -36.18 -45.46 -2.71
CA SER A 7 -35.74 -44.73 -3.90
C SER A 7 -36.52 -43.44 -4.09
N GLY A 8 -35.83 -42.35 -4.44
CA GLY A 8 -36.46 -41.06 -4.76
C GLY A 8 -35.58 -40.20 -5.65
N ALA A 9 -35.72 -40.39 -6.94
CA ALA A 9 -35.66 -39.45 -8.05
C ALA A 9 -34.57 -38.36 -8.11
N PHE A 10 -33.67 -38.54 -9.06
CA PHE A 10 -32.84 -37.49 -9.67
C PHE A 10 -33.71 -36.40 -10.28
N GLY A 11 -33.67 -35.19 -9.70
CA GLY A 11 -34.19 -33.96 -10.29
C GLY A 11 -33.10 -33.27 -11.11
N SER A 12 -33.26 -33.30 -12.42
CA SER A 12 -32.51 -32.52 -13.41
C SER A 12 -32.75 -31.02 -13.17
N GLY A 13 -31.80 -30.36 -12.50
CA GLY A 13 -31.79 -28.92 -12.32
C GLY A 13 -31.00 -28.25 -13.44
N LYS A 14 -31.71 -27.45 -14.23
CA LYS A 14 -31.25 -26.61 -15.34
C LYS A 14 -29.95 -25.88 -15.00
N ALA A 15 -28.99 -25.96 -15.92
CA ALA A 15 -27.89 -25.04 -16.05
C ALA A 15 -28.45 -23.62 -16.25
N GLY A 16 -28.48 -22.83 -15.16
CA GLY A 16 -28.71 -21.40 -15.23
C GLY A 16 -27.45 -20.74 -15.75
N GLY A 17 -27.52 -20.17 -16.96
CA GLY A 17 -26.46 -19.38 -17.54
C GLY A 17 -26.14 -18.19 -16.60
N LEU A 18 -24.87 -18.06 -16.19
CA LEU A 18 -24.32 -16.85 -15.62
C LEU A 18 -24.32 -15.78 -16.71
N SER A 19 -25.28 -14.86 -16.63
CA SER A 19 -25.19 -13.58 -17.34
C SER A 19 -23.96 -12.84 -16.77
N PRO A 20 -23.14 -12.18 -17.58
CA PRO A 20 -22.12 -11.28 -17.11
C PRO A 20 -22.83 -10.00 -16.64
N ASP A 21 -23.24 -9.97 -15.38
CA ASP A 21 -23.67 -8.73 -14.75
C ASP A 21 -22.49 -7.77 -14.75
N GLY A 22 -22.65 -6.71 -15.54
CA GLY A 22 -21.83 -5.51 -15.45
C GLY A 22 -21.87 -4.96 -14.01
N PRO A 23 -21.05 -3.96 -13.66
CA PRO A 23 -20.93 -3.49 -12.29
C PRO A 23 -22.31 -3.17 -11.72
N GLU A 24 -22.72 -3.88 -10.68
CA GLU A 24 -23.98 -3.65 -9.97
C GLU A 24 -24.12 -2.16 -9.72
N GLY A 25 -25.17 -1.57 -10.27
CA GLY A 25 -25.38 -0.15 -10.29
C GLY A 25 -25.26 0.44 -8.89
N VAL A 26 -24.30 1.35 -8.71
CA VAL A 26 -24.20 2.17 -7.51
C VAL A 26 -25.52 2.95 -7.43
N PRO A 27 -26.29 2.85 -6.33
CA PRO A 27 -27.55 3.56 -6.20
C PRO A 27 -27.34 5.06 -6.42
N ALA A 28 -28.14 5.68 -7.28
CA ALA A 28 -28.06 7.11 -7.60
C ALA A 28 -28.28 8.05 -6.38
N ASP A 29 -28.79 7.49 -5.28
CA ASP A 29 -29.27 8.25 -4.11
C ASP A 29 -28.26 8.34 -2.94
N ILE A 30 -27.01 7.94 -3.11
CA ILE A 30 -26.00 8.09 -2.06
C ILE A 30 -25.42 9.51 -2.13
N ASP A 31 -25.73 10.38 -1.16
CA ASP A 31 -25.05 11.67 -0.99
C ASP A 31 -23.75 11.43 -0.24
N VAL A 32 -22.61 11.77 -0.87
CA VAL A 32 -21.28 11.68 -0.26
C VAL A 32 -20.61 13.04 -0.31
N ARG A 33 -20.08 13.46 0.84
CA ARG A 33 -19.26 14.66 1.00
C ARG A 33 -17.91 14.28 1.55
N VAL A 34 -16.85 14.80 0.97
CA VAL A 34 -15.48 14.56 1.43
C VAL A 34 -14.99 15.79 2.17
N ARG A 35 -14.70 15.60 3.44
CA ARG A 35 -14.07 16.60 4.29
C ARG A 35 -12.57 16.38 4.30
N TYR A 36 -11.79 17.40 4.04
CA TYR A 36 -10.33 17.34 3.99
C TYR A 36 -9.71 18.68 4.38
N ARG A 37 -8.39 18.71 4.60
CA ARG A 37 -7.66 19.94 4.85
C ARG A 37 -6.97 20.36 3.54
N SER A 38 -7.19 21.61 3.09
CA SER A 38 -6.51 22.14 1.91
C SER A 38 -5.03 22.40 2.17
N ALA A 39 -4.24 22.62 1.12
CA ALA A 39 -2.83 23.01 1.23
C ALA A 39 -2.64 24.31 2.07
N ALA A 40 -3.64 25.20 2.08
CA ALA A 40 -3.65 26.40 2.93
C ALA A 40 -4.09 26.12 4.39
N GLY A 41 -4.23 24.87 4.80
CA GLY A 41 -4.60 24.46 6.16
C GLY A 41 -6.08 24.60 6.51
N ARG A 42 -6.94 25.05 5.58
CA ARG A 42 -8.38 25.22 5.81
C ARG A 42 -9.11 23.89 5.63
N THR A 43 -10.05 23.60 6.53
CA THR A 43 -10.96 22.46 6.35
C THR A 43 -12.01 22.80 5.30
N LEU A 44 -12.13 21.97 4.28
CA LEU A 44 -13.08 22.06 3.19
C LEU A 44 -13.96 20.82 3.14
N VAL A 45 -15.14 20.98 2.52
CA VAL A 45 -16.10 19.90 2.27
C VAL A 45 -16.58 20.01 0.83
N HIS A 46 -16.31 18.99 0.03
CA HIS A 46 -16.71 18.97 -1.37
C HIS A 46 -17.36 17.64 -1.75
N GLU A 47 -18.07 17.65 -2.87
CA GLU A 47 -18.48 16.41 -3.55
C GLU A 47 -17.25 15.68 -4.11
N PRO A 48 -17.26 14.34 -4.12
CA PRO A 48 -16.10 13.57 -4.62
C PRO A 48 -15.66 13.97 -6.03
N GLY A 49 -16.60 14.26 -6.92
CA GLY A 49 -16.30 14.65 -8.31
C GLY A 49 -15.44 15.91 -8.46
N LEU A 50 -15.48 16.82 -7.48
CA LEU A 50 -14.64 18.03 -7.45
C LEU A 50 -13.22 17.75 -6.97
N LEU A 51 -12.93 16.50 -6.51
CA LEU A 51 -11.63 16.12 -5.98
C LEU A 51 -10.79 15.29 -6.96
N ARG A 52 -11.24 15.15 -8.21
CA ARG A 52 -10.52 14.37 -9.22
C ARG A 52 -9.06 14.78 -9.35
N ASP A 53 -8.78 16.08 -9.32
CA ASP A 53 -7.44 16.64 -9.51
C ASP A 53 -6.79 17.15 -8.21
N VAL A 54 -7.45 16.91 -7.05
CA VAL A 54 -6.91 17.30 -5.75
C VAL A 54 -5.99 16.22 -5.21
N PRO A 55 -4.69 16.52 -4.97
CA PRO A 55 -3.72 15.54 -4.48
C PRO A 55 -3.86 15.36 -2.96
N LEU A 56 -4.90 14.65 -2.51
CA LEU A 56 -5.18 14.44 -1.09
C LEU A 56 -4.00 13.79 -0.36
N GLU A 57 -3.23 12.96 -1.04
CA GLU A 57 -2.05 12.29 -0.53
C GLU A 57 -0.89 13.24 -0.17
N GLU A 58 -0.94 14.48 -0.65
CA GLU A 58 0.04 15.54 -0.32
C GLU A 58 -0.45 16.48 0.78
N HIS A 59 -1.69 16.32 1.23
CA HIS A 59 -2.28 17.22 2.21
C HIS A 59 -1.96 16.77 3.64
N ALA A 60 -2.00 17.73 4.57
CA ALA A 60 -1.87 17.43 5.97
C ALA A 60 -3.10 16.64 6.49
N SER A 61 -2.88 15.75 7.44
CA SER A 61 -3.95 15.04 8.14
C SER A 61 -4.99 16.01 8.71
N LEU A 62 -6.26 15.63 8.67
CA LEU A 62 -7.37 16.38 9.28
C LEU A 62 -7.21 16.51 10.79
N SER A 63 -6.73 15.44 11.41
CA SER A 63 -6.42 15.40 12.83
C SER A 63 -5.33 14.38 13.07
N GLU A 64 -4.37 14.72 13.90
CA GLU A 64 -3.44 13.74 14.44
C GLU A 64 -4.23 12.79 15.35
N PRO A 65 -3.96 11.48 15.28
CA PRO A 65 -4.58 10.54 16.19
C PRO A 65 -4.13 10.87 17.62
N HIS A 66 -5.09 11.04 18.53
CA HIS A 66 -4.78 11.31 19.94
C HIS A 66 -4.84 10.03 20.77
N ALA A 67 -3.91 9.90 21.71
CA ALA A 67 -4.00 8.89 22.75
C ALA A 67 -5.15 9.26 23.72
N TYR A 68 -6.02 8.30 24.03
CA TYR A 68 -7.05 8.45 25.05
C TYR A 68 -7.12 7.19 25.91
N GLN A 69 -7.58 7.35 27.14
CA GLN A 69 -7.70 6.24 28.08
C GLN A 69 -8.68 5.19 27.53
N GLY A 70 -8.29 3.92 27.54
CA GLY A 70 -9.07 2.81 26.98
C GLY A 70 -8.85 2.51 25.50
N ARG A 71 -7.98 3.24 24.81
CA ARG A 71 -7.60 2.91 23.44
C ARG A 71 -6.85 1.57 23.41
N ARG A 72 -7.33 0.64 22.57
CA ARG A 72 -6.73 -0.70 22.42
C ARG A 72 -5.61 -0.78 21.39
N SER A 73 -5.46 0.25 20.54
CA SER A 73 -4.43 0.29 19.50
C SER A 73 -3.31 1.25 19.89
N ILE A 74 -2.08 0.87 19.62
CA ILE A 74 -0.91 1.71 19.82
C ILE A 74 -0.86 2.73 18.69
N LEU A 75 -0.81 4.02 19.07
CA LEU A 75 -0.49 5.09 18.13
C LEU A 75 0.98 5.03 17.81
N THR A 76 1.29 5.15 16.54
CA THR A 76 2.67 5.21 16.07
C THR A 76 2.74 6.15 14.88
N ASP A 77 3.92 6.56 14.55
CA ASP A 77 4.25 7.31 13.36
C ASP A 77 5.19 6.47 12.47
N TRP A 78 5.13 6.74 11.20
CA TRP A 78 6.00 6.18 10.19
C TRP A 78 6.60 7.32 9.38
N PHE A 79 7.92 7.49 9.45
CA PHE A 79 8.58 8.39 8.51
C PHE A 79 8.60 7.72 7.14
N CYS A 80 7.85 8.27 6.22
CA CYS A 80 7.76 7.82 4.84
C CYS A 80 8.99 8.34 4.07
N ALA A 81 9.86 7.43 3.64
CA ALA A 81 11.03 7.80 2.84
C ALA A 81 10.65 8.23 1.42
N THR A 82 9.53 7.72 0.89
CA THR A 82 9.04 7.99 -0.46
C THR A 82 8.68 9.48 -0.66
N ASN A 83 8.04 10.12 0.33
CA ASN A 83 7.62 11.53 0.22
C ASN A 83 8.22 12.45 1.31
N GLY A 84 9.12 11.94 2.15
CA GLY A 84 9.82 12.72 3.18
C GLY A 84 8.92 13.24 4.31
N MET A 85 7.74 12.65 4.52
CA MET A 85 6.76 13.10 5.49
C MET A 85 6.49 12.05 6.57
N THR A 86 6.04 12.52 7.74
CA THR A 86 5.54 11.63 8.79
C THR A 86 4.09 11.24 8.50
N VAL A 87 3.82 9.95 8.50
CA VAL A 87 2.50 9.35 8.35
C VAL A 87 2.03 8.81 9.69
N TRP A 88 0.96 9.37 10.23
CA TRP A 88 0.37 8.92 11.48
C TRP A 88 -0.41 7.63 11.30
N CYS A 89 -0.09 6.62 12.10
CA CYS A 89 -0.73 5.32 12.05
C CYS A 89 -1.56 5.09 13.32
N ALA A 90 -2.83 4.78 13.16
CA ALA A 90 -3.75 4.53 14.26
C ALA A 90 -3.56 3.14 14.91
N SER A 91 -2.74 2.29 14.32
CA SER A 91 -2.42 0.94 14.81
C SER A 91 -1.10 0.43 14.21
N THR A 92 -0.54 -0.61 14.81
CA THR A 92 0.61 -1.33 14.25
C THR A 92 0.31 -1.95 12.89
N VAL A 93 -0.92 -2.45 12.68
CA VAL A 93 -1.36 -2.97 11.37
C VAL A 93 -1.30 -1.88 10.30
N GLN A 94 -1.74 -0.65 10.63
CA GLN A 94 -1.63 0.47 9.70
C GLN A 94 -0.18 0.88 9.46
N MET A 95 0.68 0.80 10.48
CA MET A 95 2.12 1.06 10.33
C MET A 95 2.79 0.01 9.41
N ASP A 96 2.46 -1.27 9.59
CA ASP A 96 2.99 -2.33 8.72
C ASP A 96 2.51 -2.16 7.27
N ALA A 97 1.27 -1.68 7.07
CA ALA A 97 0.78 -1.32 5.75
C ALA A 97 1.50 -0.09 5.17
N ALA A 98 1.78 0.93 5.99
CA ALA A 98 2.57 2.10 5.57
C ALA A 98 3.99 1.69 5.14
N MET A 99 4.61 0.77 5.88
CA MET A 99 5.91 0.19 5.52
C MET A 99 5.86 -0.52 4.15
N LEU A 100 4.80 -1.25 3.87
CA LEU A 100 4.64 -1.93 2.57
C LEU A 100 4.42 -0.93 1.44
N LEU A 101 3.63 0.14 1.65
CA LEU A 101 3.44 1.21 0.68
C LEU A 101 4.73 1.97 0.39
N ASP A 102 5.55 2.19 1.41
CA ASP A 102 6.84 2.88 1.28
C ASP A 102 7.90 2.03 0.56
N PHE A 103 7.72 0.71 0.57
CA PHE A 103 8.54 -0.26 -0.17
C PHE A 103 8.03 -0.52 -1.59
N ASP A 104 6.76 -0.20 -1.89
CA ASP A 104 6.16 -0.40 -3.22
C ASP A 104 6.70 0.65 -4.20
N ALA A 105 7.52 0.21 -5.16
CA ALA A 105 8.11 1.08 -6.16
C ALA A 105 7.08 1.78 -7.07
N ASP A 106 5.84 1.29 -7.14
CA ASP A 106 4.75 1.94 -7.88
C ASP A 106 4.14 3.12 -7.10
N ILE A 107 4.29 3.16 -5.79
CA ILE A 107 3.77 4.25 -4.95
C ILE A 107 4.80 5.38 -4.87
N VAL A 108 4.41 6.58 -5.26
CA VAL A 108 5.28 7.77 -5.24
C VAL A 108 4.92 8.78 -4.16
N CYS A 109 3.73 8.69 -3.60
CA CYS A 109 3.29 9.51 -2.48
C CYS A 109 2.13 8.82 -1.77
N TYR A 110 2.05 8.91 -0.45
CA TYR A 110 0.88 8.48 0.32
C TYR A 110 0.78 9.20 1.67
N GLN A 111 -0.43 9.33 2.18
CA GLN A 111 -0.69 9.95 3.48
C GLN A 111 -1.94 9.33 4.13
N SER A 112 -1.98 9.33 5.46
CA SER A 112 -3.09 8.87 6.28
C SER A 112 -3.91 10.03 6.84
N GLY A 113 -5.18 9.77 7.15
CA GLY A 113 -6.04 10.71 7.88
C GLY A 113 -6.33 12.02 7.15
N VAL A 114 -6.08 12.11 5.86
CA VAL A 114 -6.21 13.33 5.05
C VAL A 114 -7.66 13.67 4.72
N ALA A 115 -8.55 12.69 4.68
CA ALA A 115 -9.95 12.90 4.34
C ALA A 115 -10.90 12.00 5.11
N GLU A 116 -12.13 12.50 5.27
CA GLU A 116 -13.29 11.79 5.81
C GLU A 116 -14.41 11.83 4.79
N LEU A 117 -15.04 10.68 4.50
CA LEU A 117 -16.22 10.58 3.68
C LEU A 117 -17.45 10.58 4.58
N HIS A 118 -18.21 11.67 4.55
CA HIS A 118 -19.52 11.78 5.20
C HIS A 118 -20.58 11.36 4.19
N TRP A 119 -21.48 10.46 4.56
CA TRP A 119 -22.48 9.93 3.65
C TRP A 119 -23.89 9.92 4.26
N ARG A 120 -24.90 10.02 3.36
CA ARG A 120 -26.31 9.82 3.66
C ARG A 120 -26.92 8.90 2.62
N TYR A 121 -27.72 7.95 3.08
CA TYR A 121 -28.43 7.01 2.23
C TYR A 121 -29.64 6.44 2.97
N GLU A 122 -30.84 6.52 2.39
CA GLU A 122 -32.10 5.98 2.94
C GLU A 122 -32.32 6.35 4.43
N GLY A 123 -32.16 7.61 4.77
CA GLY A 123 -32.32 8.09 6.15
C GLY A 123 -31.20 7.70 7.11
N ARG A 124 -30.23 6.91 6.69
CA ARG A 124 -29.02 6.58 7.45
C ARG A 124 -27.91 7.56 7.10
N GLN A 125 -27.02 7.79 8.04
CA GLN A 125 -25.83 8.61 7.82
C GLN A 125 -24.64 8.01 8.56
N GLY A 126 -23.44 8.33 8.08
CA GLY A 126 -22.22 7.89 8.72
C GLY A 126 -20.98 8.61 8.19
N THR A 127 -19.86 8.23 8.75
CA THR A 127 -18.54 8.74 8.38
C THR A 127 -17.58 7.58 8.21
N MET A 128 -16.81 7.60 7.13
CA MET A 128 -15.75 6.64 6.87
C MET A 128 -14.44 7.39 6.69
N ARG A 129 -13.38 6.84 7.28
CA ARG A 129 -12.00 7.33 7.11
C ARG A 129 -11.20 6.23 6.43
N PRO A 130 -10.74 6.45 5.19
CA PRO A 130 -9.77 5.54 4.57
C PRO A 130 -8.47 5.49 5.37
N ALA A 131 -7.76 4.36 5.30
CA ALA A 131 -6.47 4.20 5.93
C ALA A 131 -5.43 5.11 5.29
N PHE A 132 -5.42 5.15 3.94
CA PHE A 132 -4.52 6.00 3.18
C PHE A 132 -5.17 6.53 1.91
N PHE A 133 -4.65 7.66 1.45
CA PHE A 133 -4.68 8.09 0.06
C PHE A 133 -3.26 8.01 -0.48
N ALA A 134 -3.11 7.54 -1.72
CA ALA A 134 -1.82 7.34 -2.36
C ALA A 134 -1.87 7.75 -3.83
N ARG A 135 -0.69 7.95 -4.42
CA ARG A 135 -0.51 8.18 -5.86
C ARG A 135 0.52 7.20 -6.39
N THR A 136 0.18 6.59 -7.52
CA THR A 136 1.07 5.69 -8.25
C THR A 136 2.00 6.48 -9.19
N ARG A 137 3.04 5.82 -9.66
CA ARG A 137 4.04 6.39 -10.58
C ARG A 137 3.42 6.87 -11.89
N ASP A 138 2.38 6.21 -12.38
CA ASP A 138 1.62 6.61 -13.57
C ASP A 138 0.57 7.72 -13.30
N GLY A 139 0.56 8.28 -12.09
CA GLY A 139 -0.27 9.41 -11.68
C GLY A 139 -1.68 9.04 -11.23
N ARG A 140 -2.06 7.75 -11.18
CA ARG A 140 -3.38 7.35 -10.66
C ARG A 140 -3.47 7.60 -9.15
N ARG A 141 -4.61 8.11 -8.71
CA ARG A 141 -4.92 8.28 -7.30
C ARG A 141 -5.59 7.04 -6.74
N VAL A 142 -5.16 6.64 -5.57
CA VAL A 142 -5.57 5.42 -4.91
C VAL A 142 -6.14 5.75 -3.54
N VAL A 143 -7.32 5.21 -3.23
CA VAL A 143 -7.89 5.21 -1.88
C VAL A 143 -7.79 3.81 -1.30
N ILE A 144 -7.29 3.72 -0.07
CA ILE A 144 -7.04 2.46 0.63
C ILE A 144 -7.87 2.47 1.92
N PRO A 145 -9.00 1.74 1.99
CA PRO A 145 -9.78 1.62 3.20
C PRO A 145 -9.09 0.73 4.24
N HIS A 146 -9.39 0.90 5.53
CA HIS A 146 -8.89 -0.01 6.58
C HIS A 146 -9.32 -1.46 6.36
N ARG A 147 -10.51 -1.64 5.82
CA ARG A 147 -11.05 -2.92 5.35
C ARG A 147 -12.09 -2.65 4.28
N LEU A 148 -12.20 -3.56 3.38
CA LEU A 148 -13.26 -3.54 2.35
C LEU A 148 -14.22 -4.69 2.67
N ALA A 149 -15.21 -4.42 3.53
CA ALA A 149 -16.26 -5.38 3.85
C ALA A 149 -17.49 -5.08 2.98
N ALA A 150 -18.11 -6.12 2.45
CA ALA A 150 -19.34 -5.98 1.68
C ALA A 150 -20.42 -5.23 2.50
N GLY A 151 -21.13 -4.31 1.86
CA GLY A 151 -22.20 -3.56 2.50
C GLY A 151 -22.26 -2.09 2.08
N LEU A 152 -22.93 -1.29 2.92
CA LEU A 152 -23.18 0.12 2.60
C LEU A 152 -21.89 0.95 2.52
N GLU A 153 -20.93 0.71 3.41
CA GLU A 153 -19.66 1.45 3.40
C GLU A 153 -18.85 1.18 2.13
N GLU A 154 -18.84 -0.06 1.63
CA GLU A 154 -18.21 -0.39 0.35
C GLU A 154 -18.89 0.34 -0.80
N ARG A 155 -20.23 0.36 -0.83
CA ARG A 155 -20.97 1.09 -1.87
C ARG A 155 -20.69 2.58 -1.85
N VAL A 156 -20.65 3.19 -0.65
CA VAL A 156 -20.27 4.59 -0.45
C VAL A 156 -18.87 4.86 -1.01
N LEU A 157 -17.90 4.00 -0.67
CA LEU A 157 -16.54 4.15 -1.14
C LEU A 157 -16.44 4.02 -2.66
N ARG A 158 -17.12 3.02 -3.24
CA ARG A 158 -17.17 2.83 -4.71
C ARG A 158 -17.81 4.02 -5.42
N HIS A 159 -18.91 4.56 -4.85
CA HIS A 159 -19.56 5.75 -5.38
C HIS A 159 -18.61 6.96 -5.37
N ALA A 160 -17.97 7.25 -4.24
CA ALA A 160 -17.02 8.34 -4.13
C ALA A 160 -15.81 8.17 -5.06
N ALA A 161 -15.27 6.95 -5.10
CA ALA A 161 -14.10 6.63 -5.93
C ALA A 161 -14.41 6.76 -7.43
N ALA A 162 -15.58 6.29 -7.88
CA ALA A 162 -16.02 6.45 -9.27
C ALA A 162 -16.16 7.92 -9.65
N ALA A 163 -16.80 8.74 -8.80
CA ALA A 163 -17.00 10.17 -9.04
C ALA A 163 -15.68 10.94 -9.09
N ALA A 164 -14.73 10.61 -8.20
CA ALA A 164 -13.42 11.26 -8.10
C ALA A 164 -12.34 10.62 -8.98
N SER A 165 -12.65 9.55 -9.71
CA SER A 165 -11.68 8.77 -10.50
C SER A 165 -10.54 8.19 -9.64
N TRP A 166 -10.83 7.80 -8.40
CA TRP A 166 -9.89 7.11 -7.53
C TRP A 166 -9.94 5.60 -7.76
N GLN A 167 -8.79 4.97 -7.77
CA GLN A 167 -8.69 3.52 -7.71
C GLN A 167 -8.84 3.04 -6.26
N ILE A 168 -9.63 2.02 -6.02
CA ILE A 168 -9.69 1.38 -4.70
C ILE A 168 -8.69 0.24 -4.67
N ARG A 169 -7.77 0.26 -3.70
CA ARG A 169 -6.90 -0.89 -3.38
C ARG A 169 -7.22 -1.38 -1.96
N PRO A 170 -7.28 -2.69 -1.70
CA PRO A 170 -7.42 -3.19 -0.34
C PRO A 170 -6.18 -2.84 0.48
N LEU A 171 -6.36 -2.64 1.79
CA LEU A 171 -5.22 -2.53 2.71
C LEU A 171 -4.47 -3.86 2.71
N GLN A 172 -3.20 -3.80 2.41
CA GLN A 172 -2.30 -4.94 2.48
C GLN A 172 -1.31 -4.74 3.62
N VAL A 173 -0.96 -5.81 4.29
CA VAL A 173 0.10 -5.84 5.28
C VAL A 173 1.09 -6.92 4.90
N PRO A 174 2.39 -6.72 5.11
CA PRO A 174 3.35 -7.78 4.86
C PRO A 174 3.18 -8.89 5.91
N GLU A 175 3.35 -10.13 5.49
CA GLU A 175 3.19 -11.29 6.36
C GLU A 175 4.47 -12.15 6.40
N GLY A 176 4.61 -12.93 7.45
CA GLY A 176 5.64 -13.95 7.58
C GLY A 176 7.07 -13.43 7.34
N VAL A 177 7.76 -14.07 6.43
CA VAL A 177 9.16 -13.79 6.10
C VAL A 177 9.33 -12.39 5.51
N LEU A 178 8.43 -11.97 4.62
CA LEU A 178 8.51 -10.64 4.01
C LEU A 178 8.38 -9.53 5.07
N HIS A 179 7.49 -9.68 6.05
CA HIS A 179 7.35 -8.72 7.14
C HIS A 179 8.66 -8.54 7.92
N SER A 180 9.31 -9.66 8.29
CA SER A 180 10.58 -9.65 9.00
C SER A 180 11.68 -8.96 8.18
N SER A 181 11.75 -9.26 6.88
CA SER A 181 12.74 -8.71 5.96
C SER A 181 12.54 -7.21 5.76
N LEU A 182 11.30 -6.75 5.55
CA LEU A 182 10.98 -5.33 5.43
C LEU A 182 11.34 -4.55 6.71
N ARG A 183 11.04 -5.10 7.88
CA ARG A 183 11.42 -4.49 9.16
C ARG A 183 12.93 -4.32 9.30
N SER A 184 13.70 -5.31 8.85
CA SER A 184 15.16 -5.24 8.87
C SER A 184 15.68 -4.15 7.93
N MET A 185 15.16 -4.06 6.71
CA MET A 185 15.55 -3.05 5.72
C MET A 185 15.11 -1.63 6.09
N ALA A 186 13.95 -1.49 6.75
CA ALA A 186 13.34 -0.20 7.06
C ALA A 186 14.23 0.71 7.93
N HIS A 187 15.18 0.16 8.69
CA HIS A 187 16.14 0.95 9.46
C HIS A 187 17.08 1.76 8.57
N SER A 188 17.31 1.32 7.34
CA SER A 188 18.21 1.99 6.38
C SER A 188 17.47 2.65 5.21
N ARG A 189 16.16 2.93 5.37
CA ARG A 189 15.35 3.57 4.32
C ARG A 189 15.63 5.06 4.12
N GLY A 190 16.15 5.73 5.14
CA GLY A 190 16.40 7.16 5.12
C GLY A 190 17.49 7.58 4.15
N ALA A 191 17.44 8.82 3.70
CA ALA A 191 18.40 9.40 2.76
C ALA A 191 19.84 9.41 3.28
N GLU A 192 20.03 9.38 4.62
CA GLU A 192 21.32 9.30 5.27
C GLU A 192 22.08 8.00 4.97
N PHE A 193 21.36 6.94 4.59
CA PHE A 193 21.93 5.66 4.16
C PHE A 193 22.11 5.57 2.64
N ALA A 194 21.64 6.55 1.88
CA ALA A 194 21.79 6.54 0.43
C ALA A 194 23.26 6.62 0.03
N PRO A 195 23.76 5.68 -0.79
CA PRO A 195 25.13 5.76 -1.30
C PRO A 195 25.25 6.90 -2.31
N GLY A 196 26.39 7.63 -2.26
CA GLY A 196 26.75 8.52 -3.36
C GLY A 196 26.95 7.73 -4.68
N MET A 197 26.97 8.41 -5.83
CA MET A 197 27.01 7.76 -7.16
C MET A 197 28.13 6.72 -7.29
N HIS A 198 29.32 7.07 -6.85
CA HIS A 198 30.48 6.15 -6.90
C HIS A 198 30.25 4.89 -6.05
N ALA A 199 29.83 5.07 -4.79
CA ALA A 199 29.56 3.96 -3.88
C ALA A 199 28.42 3.07 -4.39
N ARG A 200 27.37 3.69 -4.98
CA ARG A 200 26.27 2.96 -5.60
C ARG A 200 26.77 2.08 -6.74
N GLN A 201 27.60 2.63 -7.65
CA GLN A 201 28.11 1.86 -8.79
C GLN A 201 28.99 0.70 -8.31
N VAL A 202 29.91 0.95 -7.38
CA VAL A 202 30.77 -0.12 -6.80
C VAL A 202 29.92 -1.25 -6.22
N LEU A 203 28.85 -0.93 -5.48
CA LEU A 203 27.99 -1.95 -4.88
C LEU A 203 27.20 -2.72 -5.96
N LEU A 204 26.68 -2.05 -6.98
CA LEU A 204 25.99 -2.73 -8.08
C LEU A 204 26.93 -3.67 -8.84
N ASP A 205 28.18 -3.27 -9.07
CA ASP A 205 29.19 -4.12 -9.72
C ASP A 205 29.56 -5.33 -8.83
N VAL A 206 29.71 -5.13 -7.52
CA VAL A 206 29.98 -6.22 -6.56
C VAL A 206 28.85 -7.23 -6.53
N PHE A 207 27.61 -6.77 -6.63
CA PHE A 207 26.41 -7.61 -6.62
C PHE A 207 25.86 -7.93 -8.01
N ALA A 208 26.61 -7.70 -9.08
CA ALA A 208 26.25 -8.15 -10.43
C ALA A 208 26.03 -9.67 -10.49
N ALA A 209 26.71 -10.42 -9.61
CA ALA A 209 26.43 -11.83 -9.37
C ALA A 209 25.95 -12.04 -7.92
N PRO A 210 25.06 -13.04 -7.66
CA PRO A 210 24.54 -13.30 -6.32
C PRO A 210 25.65 -13.58 -5.29
N ARG A 211 25.68 -12.79 -4.21
CA ARG A 211 26.71 -12.83 -3.17
C ARG A 211 26.10 -12.62 -1.77
N PRO A 212 26.66 -13.22 -0.70
CA PRO A 212 26.23 -12.92 0.66
C PRO A 212 26.32 -11.43 0.99
N LEU A 213 25.30 -10.87 1.65
CA LEU A 213 25.16 -9.44 1.93
C LEU A 213 26.43 -8.85 2.58
N LEU A 214 26.86 -9.39 3.72
CA LEU A 214 28.01 -8.85 4.45
C LEU A 214 29.34 -9.08 3.71
N GLU A 215 29.48 -10.19 3.00
CA GLU A 215 30.66 -10.45 2.17
C GLU A 215 30.78 -9.42 1.05
N GLY A 216 29.67 -9.16 0.34
CA GLY A 216 29.63 -8.13 -0.70
C GLY A 216 29.95 -6.73 -0.15
N ALA A 217 29.35 -6.37 1.00
CA ALA A 217 29.67 -5.11 1.66
C ALA A 217 31.18 -5.01 2.01
N ALA A 218 31.78 -6.07 2.52
CA ALA A 218 33.20 -6.08 2.89
C ALA A 218 34.14 -5.96 1.68
N VAL A 219 33.87 -6.71 0.60
CA VAL A 219 34.73 -6.69 -0.61
C VAL A 219 34.58 -5.43 -1.44
N SER A 220 33.53 -4.61 -1.21
CA SER A 220 33.34 -3.33 -1.89
C SER A 220 34.44 -2.31 -1.61
N GLY A 221 35.17 -2.47 -0.51
CA GLY A 221 36.19 -1.50 -0.09
C GLY A 221 35.67 -0.18 0.45
N LEU A 222 34.34 -0.02 0.61
CA LEU A 222 33.71 1.23 1.06
C LEU A 222 33.73 1.43 2.58
N GLY A 223 34.27 0.46 3.33
CA GLY A 223 34.40 0.55 4.78
C GLY A 223 33.07 0.41 5.55
N LEU A 224 33.00 1.00 6.75
CA LEU A 224 31.87 0.87 7.67
C LEU A 224 30.49 1.23 7.10
N PRO A 225 30.30 2.26 6.26
CA PRO A 225 28.95 2.59 5.74
C PRO A 225 28.44 1.60 4.70
N ALA A 226 29.28 0.72 4.14
CA ALA A 226 28.90 -0.19 3.06
C ALA A 226 27.67 -1.04 3.39
N ALA A 227 27.58 -1.59 4.61
CA ALA A 227 26.43 -2.40 5.02
C ALA A 227 25.13 -1.58 5.03
N GLY A 228 25.15 -0.35 5.57
CA GLY A 228 24.00 0.55 5.54
C GLY A 228 23.56 0.90 4.11
N HIS A 229 24.53 1.14 3.22
CA HIS A 229 24.25 1.39 1.81
C HIS A 229 23.62 0.17 1.11
N VAL A 230 24.07 -1.04 1.41
CA VAL A 230 23.48 -2.28 0.87
C VAL A 230 22.02 -2.44 1.33
N TRP A 231 21.73 -2.22 2.61
CA TRP A 231 20.37 -2.25 3.13
C TRP A 231 19.48 -1.19 2.46
N HIS A 232 20.02 0.01 2.23
CA HIS A 232 19.30 1.07 1.51
C HIS A 232 19.03 0.69 0.06
N LEU A 233 19.98 0.09 -0.64
CA LEU A 233 19.79 -0.35 -2.02
C LEU A 233 18.77 -1.50 -2.12
N LEU A 234 18.70 -2.37 -1.13
CA LEU A 234 17.64 -3.38 -1.04
C LEU A 234 16.27 -2.74 -0.81
N TRP A 235 16.19 -1.73 0.08
CA TRP A 235 14.96 -1.00 0.31
C TRP A 235 14.45 -0.28 -0.95
N THR A 236 15.34 0.34 -1.68
CA THR A 236 15.01 1.08 -2.92
C THR A 236 14.88 0.19 -4.16
N GLY A 237 15.04 -1.12 -4.03
CA GLY A 237 14.91 -2.07 -5.13
C GLY A 237 16.05 -2.04 -6.15
N ALA A 238 17.18 -1.37 -5.86
CA ALA A 238 18.36 -1.43 -6.71
C ALA A 238 19.14 -2.74 -6.54
N LEU A 239 19.01 -3.37 -5.37
CA LEU A 239 19.42 -4.75 -5.12
C LEU A 239 18.17 -5.57 -4.78
N ASP A 240 18.20 -6.87 -5.06
CA ASP A 240 17.11 -7.79 -4.75
C ASP A 240 17.63 -9.04 -4.03
N PHE A 241 16.71 -9.82 -3.47
CA PHE A 241 16.99 -11.03 -2.72
C PHE A 241 15.83 -12.02 -2.86
N ASP A 242 16.02 -13.26 -2.44
CA ASP A 242 14.94 -14.24 -2.40
C ASP A 242 13.93 -13.88 -1.28
N ARG A 243 12.79 -13.32 -1.68
CA ARG A 243 11.72 -12.86 -0.78
C ARG A 243 10.96 -13.99 -0.09
N THR A 244 11.23 -15.24 -0.46
CA THR A 244 10.66 -16.43 0.21
C THR A 244 11.46 -16.87 1.42
N LEU A 245 12.69 -16.36 1.59
CA LEU A 245 13.60 -16.65 2.68
C LEU A 245 13.83 -15.42 3.58
N PRO A 246 14.11 -15.63 4.89
CA PRO A 246 14.48 -14.53 5.77
C PRO A 246 15.72 -13.79 5.25
N LEU A 247 15.65 -12.47 5.21
CA LEU A 247 16.79 -11.64 4.86
C LEU A 247 17.75 -11.52 6.04
N LEU A 248 18.87 -12.21 5.95
CA LEU A 248 19.91 -12.30 6.95
C LEU A 248 21.22 -11.68 6.39
N PRO A 249 22.20 -11.36 7.24
CA PRO A 249 23.53 -10.93 6.80
C PRO A 249 24.24 -11.90 5.84
N THR A 250 23.87 -13.18 5.89
CA THR A 250 24.37 -14.26 5.03
C THR A 250 23.53 -14.51 3.78
N SER A 251 22.38 -13.85 3.65
CA SER A 251 21.51 -14.01 2.49
C SER A 251 22.21 -13.56 1.22
N ARG A 252 22.01 -14.32 0.14
CA ARG A 252 22.48 -13.92 -1.19
C ARG A 252 21.60 -12.83 -1.73
N ILE A 253 22.25 -11.76 -2.18
CA ILE A 253 21.60 -10.63 -2.84
C ILE A 253 22.29 -10.37 -4.16
N TRP A 254 21.62 -9.70 -5.08
CA TRP A 254 22.10 -9.38 -6.43
C TRP A 254 21.56 -8.05 -6.90
N ALA A 255 22.18 -7.44 -7.90
CA ALA A 255 21.67 -6.25 -8.55
C ALA A 255 20.33 -6.58 -9.24
N ALA A 256 19.31 -5.76 -8.99
CA ALA A 256 18.04 -5.91 -9.68
C ALA A 256 18.25 -5.65 -11.18
N SER A 257 17.73 -6.54 -12.03
CA SER A 257 17.75 -6.32 -13.47
C SER A 257 16.89 -5.10 -13.78
N SER A 258 17.42 -4.14 -14.54
CA SER A 258 16.61 -3.04 -15.06
C SER A 258 15.51 -3.65 -15.93
N ILE A 259 14.25 -3.38 -15.60
CA ILE A 259 13.09 -3.85 -16.40
C ILE A 259 13.09 -3.23 -17.81
N ASP A 260 13.97 -2.28 -18.09
CA ASP A 260 14.05 -1.54 -19.35
C ASP A 260 14.74 -2.29 -20.51
N ASP A 261 15.33 -3.48 -20.27
CA ASP A 261 16.12 -4.19 -21.30
C ASP A 261 15.32 -5.17 -22.18
N PHE A 262 13.98 -5.27 -22.02
CA PHE A 262 13.16 -6.19 -22.84
C PHE A 262 12.29 -5.52 -23.91
N SER A 263 12.55 -4.26 -24.28
CA SER A 263 11.72 -3.54 -25.27
C SER A 263 12.37 -3.37 -26.66
N GLU A 264 13.58 -3.84 -26.91
CA GLU A 264 14.28 -3.65 -28.19
C GLU A 264 14.83 -4.95 -28.79
N ASP A 265 14.01 -6.01 -28.95
CA ASP A 265 14.37 -7.06 -29.92
C ASP A 265 13.10 -7.78 -30.44
N ASN A 266 12.29 -7.08 -31.23
CA ASN A 266 11.40 -7.65 -32.24
C ASN A 266 11.14 -6.59 -33.32
N GLY A 267 12.14 -6.42 -34.18
CA GLY A 267 12.04 -5.77 -35.48
C GLY A 267 11.98 -6.81 -36.58
#